data_c5a427c3ee482b16d7b2878e81afc472
#
_entry.id   c5a427c3ee482b16d7b2878e81afc472
#
_cell.length_a   1.000
_cell.length_b   1.000
_cell.length_c   1.000
_cell.angle_alpha   90.00
_cell.angle_beta   90.00
_cell.angle_gamma   90.00
#
_symmetry.space_group_name_H-M   'P 1'
#
loop_
_entity.id
_entity.type
_entity.pdbx_description
1 polymer ?
#
loop_
_entity_poly.entity_id
_entity_poly.type
_entity_poly.pdbx_seq_one_letter_code
_entity_poly.pdbx_strand_id
1 'polypeptide(L)'
;AYATGDFDEAVFVMLFYQTGELFQDYAVGKSRASITALMDIRPDTANLETENGLEEVDPEDVPVGSVIVVKPGERVPLDGTVLEGSSTLNTAALTGEALPRNIHAGDDIISGCVNLTGLLRVTVTKPCEESTVSKILELVENSSEKKAVSEQFITRFAKYYTPCVVYAALALFLIPTVLLAVLAVPPAFLAGTTRAEWLHRALTF
;
A
#
# COMPACT_ATOMS: atom_id res chain seq x y z
N ALA A 1 24.64 4.79 25.48
CA ALA A 1 24.61 3.48 26.15
C ALA A 1 26.01 2.82 26.18
N TYR A 2 26.66 2.51 25.06
CA TYR A 2 27.97 1.83 25.06
C TYR A 2 29.07 2.66 25.75
N ALA A 3 29.08 3.97 25.53
CA ALA A 3 30.06 4.90 26.12
C ALA A 3 29.75 5.28 27.60
N THR A 4 28.51 5.13 28.03
CA THR A 4 28.05 5.36 29.41
C THR A 4 28.10 4.10 30.27
N GLY A 5 28.24 2.92 29.66
CA GLY A 5 28.26 1.64 30.36
C GLY A 5 26.86 1.05 30.67
N ASP A 6 25.79 1.74 30.21
CA ASP A 6 24.40 1.34 30.46
C ASP A 6 23.95 0.35 29.36
N PHE A 7 24.47 -0.87 29.45
CA PHE A 7 24.22 -1.93 28.46
C PHE A 7 22.76 -2.41 28.47
N ASP A 8 22.12 -2.40 29.62
CA ASP A 8 20.74 -2.84 29.79
C ASP A 8 19.78 -1.95 28.98
N GLU A 9 19.98 -0.63 29.02
CA GLU A 9 19.20 0.31 28.20
C GLU A 9 19.42 0.10 26.70
N ALA A 10 20.65 -0.16 26.28
CA ALA A 10 20.96 -0.43 24.89
C ALA A 10 20.23 -1.68 24.37
N VAL A 11 20.20 -2.75 25.18
CA VAL A 11 19.50 -3.99 24.85
C VAL A 11 17.98 -3.74 24.75
N PHE A 12 17.39 -3.03 25.72
CA PHE A 12 15.96 -2.72 25.69
C PHE A 12 15.58 -1.89 24.46
N VAL A 13 16.34 -0.84 24.14
CA VAL A 13 16.07 0.01 22.97
C VAL A 13 16.13 -0.82 21.67
N MET A 14 17.14 -1.67 21.51
CA MET A 14 17.26 -2.55 20.34
C MET A 14 16.11 -3.55 20.26
N LEU A 15 15.69 -4.11 21.39
CA LEU A 15 14.59 -5.08 21.46
C LEU A 15 13.25 -4.41 21.08
N PHE A 16 12.98 -3.21 21.59
CA PHE A 16 11.79 -2.44 21.22
C PHE A 16 11.83 -2.02 19.76
N TYR A 17 12.98 -1.59 19.23
CA TYR A 17 13.13 -1.23 17.82
C TYR A 17 12.83 -2.43 16.92
N GLN A 18 13.47 -3.59 17.16
CA GLN A 18 13.23 -4.81 16.37
C GLN A 18 11.79 -5.29 16.46
N THR A 19 11.19 -5.21 17.65
CA THR A 19 9.79 -5.56 17.83
C THR A 19 8.88 -4.63 17.04
N GLY A 20 9.14 -3.32 17.06
CA GLY A 20 8.41 -2.33 16.28
C GLY A 20 8.53 -2.58 14.77
N GLU A 21 9.72 -2.88 14.27
CA GLU A 21 9.97 -3.19 12.86
C GLU A 21 9.23 -4.46 12.43
N LEU A 22 9.24 -5.51 13.28
CA LEU A 22 8.49 -6.74 13.03
C LEU A 22 6.97 -6.49 12.89
N PHE A 23 6.40 -5.67 13.78
CA PHE A 23 4.98 -5.30 13.70
C PHE A 23 4.68 -4.46 12.46
N GLN A 24 5.57 -3.56 12.10
CA GLN A 24 5.44 -2.73 10.90
C GLN A 24 5.45 -3.61 9.64
N ASP A 25 6.41 -4.51 9.50
CA ASP A 25 6.52 -5.43 8.37
C ASP A 25 5.31 -6.35 8.26
N TYR A 26 4.82 -6.87 9.39
CA TYR A 26 3.60 -7.68 9.41
C TYR A 26 2.37 -6.88 8.96
N ALA A 27 2.19 -5.65 9.45
CA ALA A 27 1.07 -4.79 9.09
C ALA A 27 1.10 -4.38 7.61
N VAL A 28 2.28 -4.01 7.09
CA VAL A 28 2.49 -3.66 5.68
C VAL A 28 2.29 -4.88 4.79
N GLY A 29 2.83 -6.04 5.16
CA GLY A 29 2.67 -7.29 4.42
C GLY A 29 1.21 -7.71 4.29
N LYS A 30 0.43 -7.61 5.37
CA LYS A 30 -1.01 -7.90 5.35
C LYS A 30 -1.80 -6.92 4.48
N SER A 31 -1.45 -5.64 4.49
CA SER A 31 -2.08 -4.62 3.62
C SER A 31 -1.80 -4.90 2.14
N ARG A 32 -0.56 -5.25 1.77
CA ARG A 32 -0.20 -5.61 0.40
C ARG A 32 -0.92 -6.85 -0.09
N ALA A 33 -1.04 -7.89 0.72
CA ALA A 33 -1.77 -9.10 0.38
C ALA A 33 -3.24 -8.83 0.04
N SER A 34 -3.87 -7.88 0.75
CA SER A 34 -5.25 -7.45 0.47
C SER A 34 -5.38 -6.73 -0.88
N ILE A 35 -4.38 -5.93 -1.26
CA ILE A 35 -4.35 -5.22 -2.55
C ILE A 35 -4.12 -6.23 -3.69
N THR A 36 -3.21 -7.19 -3.53
CA THR A 36 -2.97 -8.24 -4.53
C THR A 36 -4.23 -9.08 -4.78
N ALA A 37 -4.98 -9.41 -3.72
CA ALA A 37 -6.25 -10.13 -3.86
C ALA A 37 -7.32 -9.32 -4.65
N LEU A 38 -7.26 -7.99 -4.62
CA LEU A 38 -8.12 -7.14 -5.46
C LEU A 38 -7.64 -7.11 -6.93
N MET A 39 -6.35 -7.25 -7.19
CA MET A 39 -5.83 -7.36 -8.57
C MET A 39 -6.27 -8.65 -9.25
N ASP A 40 -6.44 -9.75 -8.50
CA ASP A 40 -6.97 -11.01 -9.01
C ASP A 40 -8.45 -10.93 -9.47
N ILE A 41 -9.15 -9.81 -9.24
CA ILE A 41 -10.53 -9.63 -9.70
C ILE A 41 -10.60 -9.36 -11.20
N ARG A 42 -9.54 -8.82 -11.82
CA ARG A 42 -9.49 -8.58 -13.26
C ARG A 42 -9.10 -9.87 -13.99
N PRO A 43 -9.93 -10.40 -14.91
CA PRO A 43 -9.53 -11.49 -15.80
C PRO A 43 -8.45 -11.03 -16.78
N ASP A 44 -7.50 -11.92 -17.06
CA ASP A 44 -6.42 -11.67 -18.02
C ASP A 44 -6.87 -11.89 -19.47
N THR A 45 -7.98 -12.62 -19.68
CA THR A 45 -8.48 -12.98 -21.02
C THR A 45 -9.99 -12.86 -21.12
N ALA A 46 -10.47 -12.67 -22.35
CA ALA A 46 -11.87 -12.66 -22.74
C ALA A 46 -12.09 -13.62 -23.92
N ASN A 47 -13.17 -14.41 -23.91
CA ASN A 47 -13.55 -15.24 -25.06
C ASN A 47 -14.41 -14.41 -26.01
N LEU A 48 -13.80 -13.84 -27.03
CA LEU A 48 -14.48 -13.05 -28.07
C LEU A 48 -15.15 -14.00 -29.10
N GLU A 49 -16.40 -13.73 -29.42
CA GLU A 49 -17.10 -14.45 -30.49
C GLU A 49 -16.79 -13.79 -31.84
N THR A 50 -16.19 -14.55 -32.74
CA THR A 50 -15.82 -14.12 -34.10
C THR A 50 -16.52 -15.03 -35.13
N GLU A 51 -16.47 -14.66 -36.41
CA GLU A 51 -17.00 -15.48 -37.49
C GLU A 51 -16.34 -16.87 -37.59
N ASN A 52 -15.10 -16.99 -37.06
CA ASN A 52 -14.34 -18.25 -37.08
C ASN A 52 -14.51 -19.08 -35.79
N GLY A 53 -15.29 -18.58 -34.82
CA GLY A 53 -15.53 -19.23 -33.54
C GLY A 53 -15.12 -18.37 -32.34
N LEU A 54 -14.86 -19.01 -31.22
CA LEU A 54 -14.41 -18.31 -30.00
C LEU A 54 -12.89 -18.15 -30.05
N GLU A 55 -12.44 -16.91 -29.87
CA GLU A 55 -11.05 -16.52 -29.80
C GLU A 55 -10.75 -15.94 -28.42
N GLU A 56 -9.69 -16.42 -27.80
CA GLU A 56 -9.23 -15.89 -26.51
C GLU A 56 -8.32 -14.68 -26.76
N VAL A 57 -8.75 -13.52 -26.28
CA VAL A 57 -8.10 -12.23 -26.51
C VAL A 57 -7.90 -11.47 -25.19
N ASP A 58 -7.03 -10.48 -25.19
CA ASP A 58 -6.92 -9.53 -24.07
C ASP A 58 -8.21 -8.70 -23.98
N PRO A 59 -8.80 -8.50 -22.80
CA PRO A 59 -9.96 -7.63 -22.63
C PRO A 59 -9.76 -6.19 -23.13
N GLU A 60 -8.54 -5.70 -23.23
CA GLU A 60 -8.22 -4.37 -23.79
C GLU A 60 -8.42 -4.32 -25.31
N ASP A 61 -8.29 -5.44 -26.00
CA ASP A 61 -8.46 -5.53 -27.46
C ASP A 61 -9.92 -5.77 -27.88
N VAL A 62 -10.86 -5.93 -26.93
CA VAL A 62 -12.26 -6.19 -27.23
C VAL A 62 -13.01 -4.91 -27.55
N PRO A 63 -13.52 -4.70 -28.79
CA PRO A 63 -14.29 -3.52 -29.14
C PRO A 63 -15.65 -3.47 -28.43
N VAL A 64 -16.12 -2.26 -28.13
CA VAL A 64 -17.50 -2.04 -27.66
C VAL A 64 -18.50 -2.48 -28.74
N GLY A 65 -19.55 -3.19 -28.32
CA GLY A 65 -20.56 -3.78 -29.21
C GLY A 65 -20.24 -5.21 -29.64
N SER A 66 -19.04 -5.74 -29.36
CA SER A 66 -18.69 -7.15 -29.61
C SER A 66 -19.41 -8.07 -28.64
N VAL A 67 -19.52 -9.33 -29.02
CA VAL A 67 -20.09 -10.37 -28.16
C VAL A 67 -18.97 -11.21 -27.55
N ILE A 68 -18.99 -11.33 -26.23
CA ILE A 68 -18.10 -12.21 -25.49
C ILE A 68 -18.90 -13.37 -24.87
N VAL A 69 -18.24 -14.50 -24.70
CA VAL A 69 -18.82 -15.70 -24.09
C VAL A 69 -18.18 -15.95 -22.74
N VAL A 70 -19.01 -16.01 -21.69
CA VAL A 70 -18.57 -16.27 -20.32
C VAL A 70 -19.08 -17.63 -19.88
N LYS A 71 -18.15 -18.58 -19.69
CA LYS A 71 -18.48 -19.94 -19.27
C LYS A 71 -18.67 -20.05 -17.75
N PRO A 72 -19.33 -21.11 -17.27
CA PRO A 72 -19.40 -21.40 -15.84
C PRO A 72 -18.01 -21.50 -15.20
N GLY A 73 -17.81 -20.84 -14.07
CA GLY A 73 -16.54 -20.75 -13.36
C GLY A 73 -15.65 -19.59 -13.80
N GLU A 74 -15.93 -18.96 -14.94
CA GLU A 74 -15.16 -17.81 -15.43
C GLU A 74 -15.61 -16.49 -14.79
N ARG A 75 -14.69 -15.54 -14.70
CA ARG A 75 -15.00 -14.16 -14.35
C ARG A 75 -15.44 -13.40 -15.58
N VAL A 76 -16.38 -12.49 -15.40
CA VAL A 76 -16.84 -11.56 -16.43
C VAL A 76 -15.73 -10.56 -16.72
N PRO A 77 -15.18 -10.50 -17.95
CA PRO A 77 -14.03 -9.63 -18.24
C PRO A 77 -14.42 -8.16 -18.44
N LEU A 78 -15.58 -7.88 -19.01
CA LEU A 78 -16.01 -6.55 -19.40
C LEU A 78 -17.47 -6.30 -18.99
N ASP A 79 -17.82 -5.03 -18.76
CA ASP A 79 -19.19 -4.61 -18.52
C ASP A 79 -20.03 -4.77 -19.80
N GLY A 80 -21.25 -5.26 -19.66
CA GLY A 80 -22.11 -5.50 -20.81
C GLY A 80 -23.57 -5.77 -20.47
N THR A 81 -24.33 -6.15 -21.49
CA THR A 81 -25.71 -6.62 -21.35
C THR A 81 -25.79 -8.04 -21.85
N VAL A 82 -26.46 -8.92 -21.12
CA VAL A 82 -26.63 -10.34 -21.48
C VAL A 82 -27.48 -10.43 -22.74
N LEU A 83 -26.92 -10.92 -23.83
CA LEU A 83 -27.62 -11.14 -25.09
C LEU A 83 -28.44 -12.42 -25.04
N GLU A 84 -27.85 -13.51 -24.54
CA GLU A 84 -28.44 -14.82 -24.48
C GLU A 84 -27.90 -15.62 -23.28
N GLY A 85 -28.74 -16.49 -22.75
CA GLY A 85 -28.41 -17.36 -21.63
C GLY A 85 -29.06 -16.93 -20.33
N SER A 86 -28.91 -17.77 -19.32
CA SER A 86 -29.31 -17.46 -17.93
C SER A 86 -28.31 -18.13 -17.00
N SER A 87 -27.96 -17.45 -15.93
CA SER A 87 -27.01 -17.96 -14.95
C SER A 87 -27.22 -17.34 -13.59
N THR A 88 -26.36 -17.75 -12.66
CA THR A 88 -26.23 -17.16 -11.34
C THR A 88 -24.82 -16.55 -11.22
N LEU A 89 -24.74 -15.30 -10.79
CA LEU A 89 -23.48 -14.58 -10.61
C LEU A 89 -23.12 -14.47 -9.15
N ASN A 90 -21.87 -14.72 -8.83
CA ASN A 90 -21.28 -14.34 -7.54
C ASN A 90 -20.70 -12.93 -7.65
N THR A 91 -21.33 -12.00 -6.92
CA THR A 91 -20.93 -10.57 -6.88
C THR A 91 -20.19 -10.21 -5.59
N ALA A 92 -19.94 -11.17 -4.70
CA ALA A 92 -19.44 -10.94 -3.35
C ALA A 92 -18.11 -10.15 -3.32
N ALA A 93 -17.24 -10.38 -4.30
CA ALA A 93 -15.96 -9.67 -4.40
C ALA A 93 -16.10 -8.16 -4.68
N LEU A 94 -17.23 -7.75 -5.30
CA LEU A 94 -17.47 -6.35 -5.70
C LEU A 94 -18.44 -5.63 -4.75
N THR A 95 -19.52 -6.31 -4.37
CA THR A 95 -20.60 -5.70 -3.58
C THR A 95 -20.54 -6.07 -2.10
N GLY A 96 -19.80 -7.12 -1.73
CA GLY A 96 -19.79 -7.70 -0.39
C GLY A 96 -21.03 -8.56 -0.08
N GLU A 97 -21.99 -8.68 -1.01
CA GLU A 97 -23.19 -9.50 -0.84
C GLU A 97 -22.86 -10.98 -1.08
N ALA A 98 -23.09 -11.82 -0.07
CA ALA A 98 -22.81 -13.24 -0.16
C ALA A 98 -23.84 -14.04 -0.98
N LEU A 99 -25.03 -13.47 -1.23
CA LEU A 99 -26.10 -14.12 -1.98
C LEU A 99 -25.86 -13.96 -3.48
N PRO A 100 -25.75 -15.08 -4.24
CA PRO A 100 -25.63 -15.01 -5.67
C PRO A 100 -26.88 -14.39 -6.34
N ARG A 101 -26.65 -13.57 -7.39
CA ARG A 101 -27.70 -12.92 -8.16
C ARG A 101 -28.03 -13.73 -9.43
N ASN A 102 -29.30 -13.99 -9.67
CA ASN A 102 -29.75 -14.56 -10.94
C ASN A 102 -29.71 -13.50 -12.04
N ILE A 103 -29.29 -13.90 -13.24
CA ILE A 103 -29.19 -13.05 -14.40
C ILE A 103 -29.78 -13.74 -15.64
N HIS A 104 -30.45 -12.96 -16.48
CA HIS A 104 -31.15 -13.42 -17.69
C HIS A 104 -30.82 -12.53 -18.87
N ALA A 105 -31.23 -12.93 -20.06
CA ALA A 105 -31.09 -12.11 -21.25
C ALA A 105 -31.80 -10.75 -21.06
N GLY A 106 -31.09 -9.67 -21.41
CA GLY A 106 -31.50 -8.29 -21.24
C GLY A 106 -31.02 -7.62 -19.94
N ASP A 107 -30.48 -8.39 -18.99
CA ASP A 107 -29.93 -7.83 -17.74
C ASP A 107 -28.51 -7.29 -17.95
N ASP A 108 -28.18 -6.26 -17.21
CA ASP A 108 -26.81 -5.73 -17.19
C ASP A 108 -25.89 -6.58 -16.29
N ILE A 109 -24.70 -6.84 -16.81
CA ILE A 109 -23.64 -7.59 -16.13
C ILE A 109 -22.41 -6.70 -15.99
N ILE A 110 -21.78 -6.79 -14.82
CA ILE A 110 -20.57 -6.02 -14.49
C ILE A 110 -19.33 -6.92 -14.48
N SER A 111 -18.22 -6.37 -14.92
CA SER A 111 -16.91 -7.01 -14.89
C SER A 111 -16.50 -7.43 -13.46
N GLY A 112 -15.71 -8.50 -13.34
CA GLY A 112 -15.23 -9.02 -12.05
C GLY A 112 -16.17 -9.97 -11.32
N CYS A 113 -17.45 -10.06 -11.69
CA CYS A 113 -18.36 -11.09 -11.18
C CYS A 113 -17.94 -12.49 -11.67
N VAL A 114 -18.18 -13.51 -10.86
CA VAL A 114 -17.96 -14.91 -11.26
C VAL A 114 -19.26 -15.52 -11.76
N ASN A 115 -19.24 -16.05 -12.98
CA ASN A 115 -20.35 -16.82 -13.55
C ASN A 115 -20.37 -18.23 -12.95
N LEU A 116 -21.48 -18.67 -12.33
CA LEU A 116 -21.52 -19.92 -11.58
C LEU A 116 -22.11 -21.10 -12.36
N THR A 117 -23.19 -20.92 -13.12
CA THR A 117 -24.00 -22.06 -13.56
C THR A 117 -24.18 -22.20 -15.08
N GLY A 118 -24.55 -21.13 -15.76
CA GLY A 118 -24.93 -21.16 -17.18
C GLY A 118 -23.89 -20.50 -18.08
N LEU A 119 -23.92 -20.81 -19.36
CA LEU A 119 -23.15 -20.07 -20.36
C LEU A 119 -23.88 -18.77 -20.68
N LEU A 120 -23.14 -17.68 -20.71
CA LEU A 120 -23.66 -16.35 -21.01
C LEU A 120 -22.99 -15.79 -22.28
N ARG A 121 -23.80 -15.28 -23.20
CA ARG A 121 -23.35 -14.41 -24.30
C ARG A 121 -23.64 -12.97 -23.92
N VAL A 122 -22.63 -12.14 -23.90
CA VAL A 122 -22.69 -10.78 -23.37
C VAL A 122 -22.25 -9.79 -24.45
N THR A 123 -23.07 -8.79 -24.73
CA THR A 123 -22.68 -7.68 -25.60
C THR A 123 -21.94 -6.65 -24.74
N VAL A 124 -20.72 -6.34 -25.12
CA VAL A 124 -19.86 -5.37 -24.42
C VAL A 124 -20.42 -3.95 -24.59
N THR A 125 -20.65 -3.25 -23.48
CA THR A 125 -21.21 -1.89 -23.48
C THR A 125 -20.19 -0.81 -23.19
N LYS A 126 -19.06 -1.16 -22.54
CA LYS A 126 -18.00 -0.21 -22.19
C LYS A 126 -16.63 -0.78 -22.55
N PRO A 127 -15.66 0.08 -22.90
CA PRO A 127 -14.28 -0.34 -23.10
C PRO A 127 -13.66 -0.80 -21.78
N CYS A 128 -12.58 -1.58 -21.83
CA CYS A 128 -11.92 -2.17 -20.67
C CYS A 128 -11.50 -1.11 -19.63
N GLU A 129 -10.99 0.04 -20.08
CA GLU A 129 -10.57 1.16 -19.23
C GLU A 129 -11.73 1.76 -18.40
N GLU A 130 -12.94 1.75 -18.95
CA GLU A 130 -14.14 2.26 -18.29
C GLU A 130 -14.93 1.18 -17.54
N SER A 131 -14.44 -0.05 -17.51
CA SER A 131 -15.11 -1.16 -16.83
C SER A 131 -15.17 -0.92 -15.31
N THR A 132 -16.13 -1.55 -14.67
CA THR A 132 -16.34 -1.42 -13.21
C THR A 132 -15.10 -1.83 -12.43
N VAL A 133 -14.43 -2.91 -12.83
CA VAL A 133 -13.19 -3.39 -12.17
C VAL A 133 -12.05 -2.38 -12.35
N SER A 134 -11.84 -1.86 -13.57
CA SER A 134 -10.78 -0.87 -13.83
C SER A 134 -10.95 0.38 -12.97
N LYS A 135 -12.16 0.90 -12.84
CA LYS A 135 -12.46 2.04 -11.97
C LYS A 135 -12.22 1.77 -10.50
N ILE A 136 -12.55 0.56 -10.01
CA ILE A 136 -12.30 0.17 -8.62
C ILE A 136 -10.78 0.11 -8.38
N LEU A 137 -10.01 -0.50 -9.28
CA LEU A 137 -8.55 -0.59 -9.18
C LEU A 137 -7.91 0.80 -9.18
N GLU A 138 -8.33 1.69 -10.08
CA GLU A 138 -7.87 3.08 -10.13
C GLU A 138 -8.13 3.83 -8.81
N LEU A 139 -9.32 3.68 -8.23
CA LEU A 139 -9.66 4.29 -6.94
C LEU A 139 -8.79 3.76 -5.79
N VAL A 140 -8.48 2.47 -5.79
CA VAL A 140 -7.61 1.84 -4.78
C VAL A 140 -6.17 2.31 -4.93
N GLU A 141 -5.66 2.36 -6.16
CA GLU A 141 -4.31 2.82 -6.48
C GLU A 141 -4.10 4.29 -6.10
N ASN A 142 -5.01 5.17 -6.53
CA ASN A 142 -5.00 6.59 -6.18
C ASN A 142 -5.13 6.83 -4.66
N SER A 143 -5.84 5.97 -3.94
CA SER A 143 -5.94 6.04 -2.48
C SER A 143 -4.64 5.64 -1.77
N SER A 144 -3.90 4.71 -2.36
CA SER A 144 -2.59 4.27 -1.88
C SER A 144 -1.50 5.32 -2.11
N GLU A 145 -1.53 6.03 -3.24
CA GLU A 145 -0.60 7.13 -3.53
C GLU A 145 -0.72 8.30 -2.55
N LYS A 146 -1.92 8.63 -2.09
CA LYS A 146 -2.12 9.69 -1.09
C LYS A 146 -1.47 9.37 0.27
N LYS A 147 -1.40 8.09 0.66
CA LYS A 147 -0.64 7.66 1.84
C LYS A 147 0.87 7.85 1.65
N ALA A 148 1.39 7.56 0.46
CA ALA A 148 2.82 7.74 0.14
C ALA A 148 3.29 9.20 0.25
N VAL A 149 2.44 10.17 -0.03
CA VAL A 149 2.76 11.62 0.11
C VAL A 149 3.01 11.98 1.58
N SER A 150 2.22 11.43 2.51
CA SER A 150 2.38 11.68 3.95
C SER A 150 3.68 11.05 4.49
N GLU A 151 4.01 9.83 4.05
CA GLU A 151 5.28 9.16 4.40
C GLU A 151 6.50 9.88 3.83
N GLN A 152 6.41 10.41 2.60
CA GLN A 152 7.47 11.22 1.99
C GLN A 152 7.72 12.52 2.77
N PHE A 153 6.67 13.14 3.32
CA PHE A 153 6.82 14.34 4.15
C PHE A 153 7.60 14.03 5.43
N ILE A 154 7.25 12.96 6.14
CA ILE A 154 7.93 12.52 7.37
C ILE A 154 9.40 12.20 7.08
N THR A 155 9.69 11.46 6.02
CA THR A 155 11.06 11.12 5.61
C THR A 155 11.86 12.35 5.22
N ARG A 156 11.25 13.30 4.52
CA ARG A 156 11.90 14.57 4.14
C ARG A 156 12.16 15.45 5.35
N PHE A 157 11.22 15.52 6.28
CA PHE A 157 11.40 16.24 7.56
C PHE A 157 12.53 15.62 8.37
N ALA A 158 12.54 14.29 8.56
CA ALA A 158 13.58 13.57 9.29
C ALA A 158 14.99 13.81 8.69
N LYS A 159 15.10 13.91 7.38
CA LYS A 159 16.36 14.16 6.65
C LYS A 159 17.02 15.49 7.06
N TYR A 160 16.24 16.51 7.37
CA TYR A 160 16.76 17.80 7.83
C TYR A 160 16.81 17.93 9.36
N TYR A 161 15.80 17.39 10.04
CA TYR A 161 15.70 17.44 11.48
C TYR A 161 16.84 16.65 12.16
N THR A 162 17.12 15.44 11.71
CA THR A 162 18.13 14.58 12.33
C THR A 162 19.53 15.19 12.31
N PRO A 163 20.08 15.69 11.17
CA PRO A 163 21.36 16.37 11.18
C PRO A 163 21.38 17.63 12.06
N CYS A 164 20.29 18.41 12.08
CA CYS A 164 20.19 19.59 12.90
C CYS A 164 20.33 19.27 14.40
N VAL A 165 19.63 18.23 14.86
CA VAL A 165 19.73 17.76 16.25
C VAL A 165 21.13 17.25 16.58
N VAL A 166 21.74 16.47 15.67
CA VAL A 166 23.10 15.95 15.85
C VAL A 166 24.12 17.09 15.93
N TYR A 167 24.03 18.09 15.05
CA TYR A 167 24.93 19.25 15.11
C TYR A 167 24.69 20.11 16.35
N ALA A 168 23.45 20.27 16.80
CA ALA A 168 23.14 20.97 18.04
C ALA A 168 23.74 20.25 19.27
N ALA A 169 23.61 18.90 19.33
CA ALA A 169 24.20 18.09 20.38
C ALA A 169 25.72 18.13 20.35
N LEU A 170 26.34 18.06 19.18
CA LEU A 170 27.80 18.24 19.01
C LEU A 170 28.28 19.63 19.44
N ALA A 171 27.55 20.68 19.08
CA ALA A 171 27.87 22.04 19.51
C ALA A 171 27.79 22.19 21.03
N LEU A 172 26.74 21.62 21.64
CA LEU A 172 26.54 21.63 23.08
C LEU A 172 27.62 20.86 23.84
N PHE A 173 28.21 19.84 23.22
CA PHE A 173 29.33 19.09 23.74
C PHE A 173 30.67 19.82 23.56
N LEU A 174 30.96 20.34 22.34
CA LEU A 174 32.25 20.89 21.97
C LEU A 174 32.45 22.32 22.49
N ILE A 175 31.42 23.20 22.44
CA ILE A 175 31.57 24.61 22.82
C ILE A 175 32.02 24.75 24.26
N PRO A 176 31.38 24.11 25.26
CA PRO A 176 31.84 24.27 26.65
C PRO A 176 33.21 23.61 26.90
N THR A 177 33.51 22.49 26.26
CA THR A 177 34.80 21.83 26.43
C THR A 177 35.95 22.64 25.86
N VAL A 178 35.78 23.30 24.70
CA VAL A 178 36.73 24.21 24.09
C VAL A 178 36.87 25.49 24.91
N LEU A 179 35.75 26.05 25.40
CA LEU A 179 35.75 27.28 26.22
C LEU A 179 36.51 27.07 27.53
N LEU A 180 36.30 25.92 28.18
CA LEU A 180 37.05 25.54 29.40
C LEU A 180 38.55 25.30 29.13
N ALA A 181 38.90 24.85 27.90
CA ALA A 181 40.29 24.64 27.52
C ALA A 181 41.04 25.92 27.20
N VAL A 182 40.35 26.90 26.56
CA VAL A 182 40.99 28.10 26.01
C VAL A 182 40.99 29.28 27.01
N LEU A 183 39.90 29.49 27.76
CA LEU A 183 39.71 30.66 28.58
C LEU A 183 40.29 30.56 29.99
N ALA A 184 40.77 29.41 30.45
CA ALA A 184 41.27 29.15 31.81
C ALA A 184 40.37 29.64 32.99
N VAL A 185 39.24 30.32 32.68
CA VAL A 185 38.23 30.83 33.61
C VAL A 185 36.88 30.21 33.19
N PRO A 186 36.27 29.38 34.02
CA PRO A 186 34.96 28.82 33.68
C PRO A 186 33.91 29.93 33.65
N PRO A 187 33.05 30.00 32.60
CA PRO A 187 31.89 30.88 32.60
C PRO A 187 30.99 30.57 33.80
N ALA A 188 30.24 31.57 34.30
CA ALA A 188 29.49 31.48 35.56
C ALA A 188 28.55 30.28 35.68
N PHE A 189 28.02 29.76 34.56
CA PHE A 189 27.14 28.58 34.53
C PHE A 189 27.89 27.22 34.62
N LEU A 190 29.23 27.23 34.48
CA LEU A 190 30.10 26.05 34.64
C LEU A 190 30.91 26.11 35.95
N ALA A 191 30.72 27.17 36.76
CA ALA A 191 31.41 27.31 38.01
C ALA A 191 31.03 26.17 38.98
N GLY A 192 32.01 25.34 39.34
CA GLY A 192 31.83 24.21 40.24
C GLY A 192 31.70 22.85 39.59
N THR A 193 31.76 22.75 38.24
CA THR A 193 31.78 21.44 37.53
C THR A 193 33.17 21.12 37.03
N THR A 194 33.62 19.87 37.26
CA THR A 194 34.87 19.35 36.66
C THR A 194 34.61 18.96 35.19
N ARG A 195 35.70 18.96 34.36
CA ARG A 195 35.61 18.53 32.94
C ARG A 195 34.99 17.15 32.81
N ALA A 196 35.28 16.28 33.74
CA ALA A 196 34.75 14.90 33.73
C ALA A 196 33.23 14.86 33.99
N GLU A 197 32.73 15.67 34.91
CA GLU A 197 31.30 15.76 35.20
C GLU A 197 30.49 16.36 34.03
N TRP A 198 31.05 17.38 33.37
CA TRP A 198 30.42 17.96 32.19
C TRP A 198 30.36 16.95 31.05
N LEU A 199 31.46 16.26 30.77
CA LEU A 199 31.50 15.21 29.75
C LEU A 199 30.49 14.11 30.05
N HIS A 200 30.39 13.67 31.30
CA HIS A 200 29.42 12.65 31.69
C HIS A 200 27.96 13.14 31.48
N ARG A 201 27.65 14.37 31.90
CA ARG A 201 26.32 14.96 31.69
C ARG A 201 25.98 15.13 30.20
N ALA A 202 26.92 15.58 29.38
CA ALA A 202 26.70 15.75 27.95
C ALA A 202 26.53 14.40 27.18
N LEU A 203 27.04 13.30 27.72
CA LEU A 203 26.90 11.96 27.17
C LEU A 203 25.58 11.28 27.61
N THR A 204 25.00 11.72 28.74
CA THR A 204 23.75 11.14 29.29
C THR A 204 22.49 11.88 28.81
N PHE A 205 22.60 12.97 28.05
CA PHE A 205 21.51 13.65 27.35
C PHE A 205 21.41 13.20 25.90
#